data_5f6b9dbcac65ea27eef1dfa570062965
#
_entry.id   5f6b9dbcac65ea27eef1dfa570062965
#
_cell.length_a   1.000
_cell.length_b   1.000
_cell.length_c   1.000
_cell.angle_alpha   90.00
_cell.angle_beta   90.00
_cell.angle_gamma   90.00
#
_symmetry.space_group_name_H-M   'P 1'
#
loop_
_entity.id
_entity.type
_entity.pdbx_description
1 polymer ?
#
loop_
_entity_poly.entity_id
_entity_poly.type
_entity_poly.pdbx_seq_one_letter_code
_entity_poly.pdbx_strand_id
1 'polypeptide(L)'
;MISPLPTDRLPMNDPTARPAGPSRAARPDRRKPTTPPARQHPLLDRLAQWYPALFGDTLRPLKRGVFQDLMAAHGDAIAEVDLKAALALHTRSTRYLSAVASGQARHDLAGQPVEDVAPEQLHHALVEVFRRRQARSPQDLAPQLQQRIERAFEASGLGREAYATLVRGKDEKINALTEAALEA
;
A
#
# COMPACT_ATOMS: atom_id res chain seq x y z
N MET A 1 -21.99 -89.75 1.64
CA MET A 1 -21.19 -90.52 2.61
C MET A 1 -20.11 -89.68 3.19
N ILE A 2 -20.22 -89.50 4.48
CA ILE A 2 -19.12 -89.30 5.46
C ILE A 2 -18.32 -87.99 5.42
N SER A 3 -18.68 -87.10 6.36
CA SER A 3 -17.78 -86.20 7.08
C SER A 3 -16.57 -86.96 7.68
N PRO A 4 -15.47 -86.26 8.07
CA PRO A 4 -15.50 -85.52 9.32
C PRO A 4 -14.67 -84.24 9.33
N LEU A 5 -15.07 -83.32 10.22
CA LEU A 5 -14.30 -82.38 11.01
C LEU A 5 -13.36 -83.16 12.00
N PRO A 6 -12.46 -82.56 12.79
CA PRO A 6 -12.03 -81.16 13.04
C PRO A 6 -10.50 -81.05 13.20
N THR A 7 -9.94 -79.83 13.42
CA THR A 7 -9.04 -79.54 14.53
C THR A 7 -8.68 -78.09 14.57
N ASP A 8 -9.22 -77.51 15.53
CA ASP A 8 -8.75 -76.49 16.47
C ASP A 8 -7.23 -76.19 16.48
N ARG A 9 -6.84 -74.98 16.25
CA ARG A 9 -5.67 -74.32 16.82
C ARG A 9 -5.89 -72.87 17.01
N LEU A 10 -6.10 -72.51 18.23
CA LEU A 10 -6.04 -71.19 18.83
C LEU A 10 -4.63 -70.56 18.77
N PRO A 11 -4.50 -69.34 19.20
CA PRO A 11 -3.86 -68.26 18.46
C PRO A 11 -2.48 -67.94 19.02
N MET A 12 -1.59 -67.47 18.19
CA MET A 12 -0.41 -66.75 18.70
C MET A 12 -0.60 -65.27 18.51
N ASN A 13 -0.67 -64.66 19.63
CA ASN A 13 -0.61 -63.24 19.92
C ASN A 13 0.67 -62.63 19.34
N ASP A 14 0.54 -61.76 18.35
CA ASP A 14 1.65 -60.97 17.84
C ASP A 14 1.49 -59.50 18.35
N PRO A 15 2.32 -59.05 19.27
CA PRO A 15 2.22 -57.73 19.85
C PRO A 15 3.10 -56.74 19.08
N THR A 16 2.70 -56.34 17.87
CA THR A 16 3.36 -55.21 17.18
C THR A 16 2.33 -54.32 16.47
N ALA A 17 1.32 -53.90 17.22
CA ALA A 17 0.52 -52.77 16.82
C ALA A 17 1.24 -51.49 17.22
N ARG A 18 1.96 -50.87 16.31
CA ARG A 18 2.42 -49.50 16.43
C ARG A 18 1.20 -48.60 16.65
N PRO A 19 1.21 -47.72 17.69
CA PRO A 19 0.19 -46.71 17.83
C PRO A 19 0.30 -45.72 16.70
N ALA A 20 -0.79 -45.52 15.96
CA ALA A 20 -0.96 -44.42 15.02
C ALA A 20 -0.68 -43.10 15.73
N GLY A 21 0.33 -42.37 15.26
CA GLY A 21 0.66 -41.05 15.76
C GLY A 21 -0.52 -40.08 15.62
N PRO A 22 -0.64 -39.10 16.48
CA PRO A 22 -1.76 -38.18 16.48
C PRO A 22 -1.79 -37.42 15.14
N SER A 23 -2.95 -37.47 14.51
CA SER A 23 -3.33 -36.67 13.35
C SER A 23 -2.85 -35.23 13.56
N ARG A 24 -2.03 -34.76 12.61
CA ARG A 24 -1.50 -33.41 12.55
C ARG A 24 -2.67 -32.45 12.45
N ALA A 25 -3.16 -31.99 13.59
CA ALA A 25 -4.17 -30.97 13.67
C ALA A 25 -3.72 -29.78 12.78
N ALA A 26 -4.57 -29.42 11.85
CA ALA A 26 -4.39 -28.25 11.00
C ALA A 26 -4.07 -27.04 11.88
N ARG A 27 -2.86 -26.50 11.72
CA ARG A 27 -2.49 -25.25 12.36
C ARG A 27 -3.49 -24.18 11.90
N PRO A 28 -4.16 -23.48 12.81
CA PRO A 28 -4.96 -22.34 12.40
C PRO A 28 -4.04 -21.37 11.67
N ASP A 29 -4.47 -21.01 10.46
CA ASP A 29 -3.86 -20.00 9.63
C ASP A 29 -3.58 -18.75 10.49
N ARG A 30 -2.31 -18.56 10.82
CA ARG A 30 -1.85 -17.34 11.48
C ARG A 30 -1.98 -16.23 10.46
N ARG A 31 -3.18 -15.70 10.31
CA ARG A 31 -3.38 -14.40 9.68
C ARG A 31 -2.41 -13.45 10.35
N LYS A 32 -1.41 -13.02 9.59
CA LYS A 32 -0.45 -12.01 10.02
C LYS A 32 -1.25 -10.87 10.64
N PRO A 33 -0.87 -10.38 11.82
CA PRO A 33 -1.54 -9.24 12.40
C PRO A 33 -1.50 -8.12 11.35
N THR A 34 -2.66 -7.76 10.87
CA THR A 34 -2.83 -6.56 10.07
C THR A 34 -2.19 -5.43 10.85
N THR A 35 -1.28 -4.73 10.22
CA THR A 35 -0.64 -3.50 10.72
C THR A 35 -1.68 -2.70 11.51
N PRO A 36 -1.36 -2.23 12.75
CA PRO A 36 -2.31 -1.46 13.52
C PRO A 36 -2.84 -0.33 12.64
N PRO A 37 -4.14 -0.05 12.66
CA PRO A 37 -4.74 0.93 11.78
C PRO A 37 -4.01 2.25 11.95
N ALA A 38 -3.34 2.68 10.91
CA ALA A 38 -2.82 4.03 10.84
C ALA A 38 -3.98 4.96 11.20
N ARG A 39 -3.79 5.81 12.20
CA ARG A 39 -4.75 6.75 12.80
C ARG A 39 -5.95 6.98 11.88
N GLN A 40 -7.02 6.18 12.11
CA GLN A 40 -8.22 6.25 11.30
C GLN A 40 -9.07 7.39 11.83
N HIS A 41 -9.50 8.25 10.95
CA HIS A 41 -10.52 9.25 11.28
C HIS A 41 -11.87 8.66 10.85
N PRO A 42 -12.92 8.67 11.69
CA PRO A 42 -14.22 8.05 11.36
C PRO A 42 -14.82 8.57 10.04
N LEU A 43 -14.52 9.81 9.69
CA LEU A 43 -14.97 10.40 8.43
C LEU A 43 -14.32 9.72 7.20
N LEU A 44 -13.12 9.17 7.32
CA LEU A 44 -12.47 8.48 6.19
C LEU A 44 -13.23 7.20 5.80
N ASP A 45 -13.81 6.50 6.77
CA ASP A 45 -14.62 5.31 6.50
C ASP A 45 -15.92 5.69 5.76
N ARG A 46 -16.52 6.84 6.12
CA ARG A 46 -17.68 7.39 5.41
C ARG A 46 -17.31 7.84 4.00
N LEU A 47 -16.17 8.52 3.84
CA LEU A 47 -15.67 8.94 2.52
C LEU A 47 -15.37 7.73 1.64
N ALA A 48 -14.84 6.64 2.19
CA ALA A 48 -14.62 5.40 1.46
C ALA A 48 -15.93 4.73 1.00
N GLN A 49 -17.02 4.86 1.76
CA GLN A 49 -18.34 4.37 1.37
C GLN A 49 -18.95 5.23 0.25
N TRP A 50 -18.82 6.56 0.34
CA TRP A 50 -19.38 7.48 -0.67
C TRP A 50 -18.54 7.52 -1.96
N TYR A 51 -17.21 7.43 -1.82
CA TYR A 51 -16.25 7.57 -2.92
C TYR A 51 -15.23 6.43 -2.90
N PRO A 52 -15.65 5.17 -3.11
CA PRO A 52 -14.75 4.02 -3.01
C PRO A 52 -13.60 4.07 -4.01
N ALA A 53 -13.78 4.73 -5.15
CA ALA A 53 -12.73 4.91 -6.16
C ALA A 53 -11.59 5.82 -5.70
N LEU A 54 -11.80 6.68 -4.68
CA LEU A 54 -10.80 7.63 -4.19
C LEU A 54 -10.26 7.28 -2.81
N PHE A 55 -11.13 6.82 -1.90
CA PHE A 55 -10.83 6.59 -0.50
C PHE A 55 -10.88 5.12 -0.09
N GLY A 56 -11.22 4.22 -1.01
CA GLY A 56 -11.34 2.78 -0.75
C GLY A 56 -10.00 2.03 -0.73
N ASP A 57 -10.00 0.78 -1.20
CA ASP A 57 -8.81 -0.06 -1.17
C ASP A 57 -7.72 0.42 -2.14
N THR A 58 -8.09 0.93 -3.29
CA THR A 58 -7.16 1.53 -4.25
C THR A 58 -7.28 3.04 -4.19
N LEU A 59 -6.30 3.68 -3.54
CA LEU A 59 -6.28 5.14 -3.44
C LEU A 59 -5.82 5.76 -4.76
N ARG A 60 -6.41 6.91 -5.08
CA ARG A 60 -6.02 7.72 -6.25
C ARG A 60 -5.62 9.13 -5.81
N PRO A 61 -4.74 9.81 -6.57
CA PRO A 61 -4.45 11.22 -6.31
C PRO A 61 -5.71 12.06 -6.41
N LEU A 62 -5.97 12.89 -5.41
CA LEU A 62 -7.16 13.73 -5.34
C LEU A 62 -6.96 15.02 -6.13
N LYS A 63 -8.02 15.47 -6.81
CA LYS A 63 -8.10 16.77 -7.49
C LYS A 63 -7.75 17.91 -6.53
N ARG A 64 -7.11 18.96 -7.02
CA ARG A 64 -6.99 20.21 -6.28
C ARG A 64 -8.36 20.80 -6.03
N GLY A 65 -8.63 21.25 -4.80
CA GLY A 65 -9.97 21.74 -4.44
C GLY A 65 -10.97 20.66 -4.05
N VAL A 66 -10.54 19.37 -3.91
CA VAL A 66 -11.43 18.29 -3.44
C VAL A 66 -12.11 18.61 -2.10
N PHE A 67 -11.49 19.43 -1.26
CA PHE A 67 -12.08 19.89 -0.02
C PHE A 67 -13.36 20.68 -0.27
N GLN A 68 -13.33 21.65 -1.20
CA GLN A 68 -14.46 22.46 -1.58
C GLN A 68 -15.57 21.61 -2.23
N ASP A 69 -15.16 20.68 -3.10
CA ASP A 69 -16.10 19.76 -3.76
C ASP A 69 -16.84 18.90 -2.71
N LEU A 70 -16.13 18.38 -1.70
CA LEU A 70 -16.72 17.59 -0.61
C LEU A 70 -17.62 18.43 0.30
N MET A 71 -17.25 19.67 0.59
CA MET A 71 -18.10 20.60 1.35
C MET A 71 -19.36 20.98 0.58
N ALA A 72 -19.26 21.17 -0.73
CA ALA A 72 -20.42 21.45 -1.57
C ALA A 72 -21.38 20.25 -1.64
N ALA A 73 -20.84 19.03 -1.65
CA ALA A 73 -21.65 17.81 -1.74
C ALA A 73 -22.25 17.36 -0.39
N HIS A 74 -21.55 17.62 0.73
CA HIS A 74 -21.88 17.05 2.04
C HIS A 74 -21.74 18.03 3.21
N GLY A 75 -21.71 19.34 2.96
CA GLY A 75 -21.51 20.37 3.99
C GLY A 75 -22.54 20.31 5.13
N ASP A 76 -23.76 19.85 4.85
CA ASP A 76 -24.81 19.67 5.87
C ASP A 76 -24.54 18.47 6.80
N ALA A 77 -23.76 17.49 6.32
CA ALA A 77 -23.49 16.23 7.02
C ALA A 77 -22.07 16.12 7.60
N ILE A 78 -21.17 17.06 7.25
CA ILE A 78 -19.76 17.03 7.64
C ILE A 78 -19.34 18.40 8.18
N ALA A 79 -18.75 18.41 9.39
CA ALA A 79 -18.12 19.62 9.92
C ALA A 79 -16.80 19.91 9.15
N GLU A 80 -16.58 21.16 8.80
CA GLU A 80 -15.38 21.62 8.08
C GLU A 80 -14.08 21.19 8.76
N VAL A 81 -14.04 21.30 10.10
CA VAL A 81 -12.85 20.93 10.91
C VAL A 81 -12.55 19.44 10.78
N ASP A 82 -13.58 18.59 10.82
CA ASP A 82 -13.42 17.14 10.70
C ASP A 82 -12.96 16.76 9.30
N LEU A 83 -13.48 17.40 8.27
CA LEU A 83 -13.04 17.16 6.89
C LEU A 83 -11.58 17.57 6.69
N LYS A 84 -11.16 18.72 7.22
CA LYS A 84 -9.74 19.15 7.19
C LYS A 84 -8.84 18.13 7.88
N ALA A 85 -9.23 17.66 9.07
CA ALA A 85 -8.47 16.67 9.83
C ALA A 85 -8.39 15.33 9.07
N ALA A 86 -9.50 14.84 8.55
CA ALA A 86 -9.57 13.58 7.80
C ALA A 86 -8.70 13.63 6.52
N LEU A 87 -8.82 14.67 5.71
CA LEU A 87 -8.01 14.85 4.50
C LEU A 87 -6.53 15.01 4.82
N ALA A 88 -6.16 15.72 5.90
CA ALA A 88 -4.78 15.84 6.33
C ALA A 88 -4.17 14.48 6.73
N LEU A 89 -4.93 13.62 7.41
CA LEU A 89 -4.50 12.25 7.72
C LEU A 89 -4.38 11.40 6.45
N HIS A 90 -5.36 11.49 5.57
CA HIS A 90 -5.41 10.75 4.31
C HIS A 90 -4.21 11.07 3.42
N THR A 91 -3.98 12.37 3.14
CA THR A 91 -2.93 12.84 2.22
C THR A 91 -1.52 12.62 2.76
N ARG A 92 -1.34 12.53 4.08
CA ARG A 92 -0.06 12.19 4.72
C ARG A 92 0.17 10.69 4.83
N SER A 93 -0.81 9.85 4.54
CA SER A 93 -0.66 8.39 4.64
C SER A 93 0.33 7.87 3.60
N THR A 94 1.08 6.81 3.95
CA THR A 94 2.02 6.18 3.00
C THR A 94 1.28 5.57 1.81
N ARG A 95 0.04 5.10 2.02
CA ARG A 95 -0.80 4.58 0.93
C ARG A 95 -1.12 5.66 -0.09
N TYR A 96 -1.57 6.83 0.37
CA TYR A 96 -1.86 7.96 -0.52
C TYR A 96 -0.62 8.49 -1.23
N LEU A 97 0.48 8.68 -0.49
CA LEU A 97 1.75 9.08 -1.10
C LEU A 97 2.25 8.08 -2.14
N SER A 98 2.01 6.77 -1.93
CA SER A 98 2.34 5.76 -2.94
C SER A 98 1.47 5.87 -4.19
N ALA A 99 0.20 6.27 -4.04
CA ALA A 99 -0.69 6.53 -5.18
C ALA A 99 -0.24 7.78 -5.96
N VAL A 100 0.14 8.87 -5.26
CA VAL A 100 0.72 10.06 -5.92
C VAL A 100 2.03 9.71 -6.62
N ALA A 101 2.90 8.94 -5.96
CA ALA A 101 4.19 8.50 -6.48
C ALA A 101 4.08 7.51 -7.66
N SER A 102 2.91 7.00 -7.99
CA SER A 102 2.69 6.18 -9.19
C SER A 102 2.58 7.00 -10.49
N GLY A 103 2.48 8.32 -10.39
CA GLY A 103 2.35 9.20 -11.56
C GLY A 103 0.94 9.22 -12.18
N GLN A 104 -0.06 8.66 -11.50
CA GLN A 104 -1.43 8.74 -11.97
C GLN A 104 -1.96 10.17 -11.89
N ALA A 105 -2.81 10.54 -12.85
CA ALA A 105 -3.51 11.82 -12.81
C ALA A 105 -4.35 11.98 -11.52
N ARG A 106 -4.66 13.22 -11.19
CA ARG A 106 -5.58 13.54 -10.10
C ARG A 106 -7.02 13.29 -10.53
N HIS A 107 -7.83 12.81 -9.61
CA HIS A 107 -9.21 12.44 -9.88
C HIS A 107 -10.18 13.31 -9.11
N ASP A 108 -11.31 13.61 -9.72
CA ASP A 108 -12.45 14.27 -9.09
C ASP A 108 -13.30 13.28 -8.27
N LEU A 109 -14.39 13.77 -7.66
CA LEU A 109 -15.28 12.93 -6.84
C LEU A 109 -15.98 11.83 -7.65
N ALA A 110 -16.14 11.99 -8.96
CA ALA A 110 -16.66 10.96 -9.84
C ALA A 110 -15.61 9.90 -10.23
N GLY A 111 -14.37 10.06 -9.77
CA GLY A 111 -13.26 9.17 -10.11
C GLY A 111 -12.72 9.37 -11.52
N GLN A 112 -13.01 10.52 -12.15
CA GLN A 112 -12.50 10.86 -13.47
C GLN A 112 -11.15 11.57 -13.35
N PRO A 113 -10.16 11.27 -14.22
CA PRO A 113 -8.90 11.99 -14.26
C PRO A 113 -9.15 13.43 -14.76
N VAL A 114 -8.62 14.43 -14.07
CA VAL A 114 -8.85 15.85 -14.34
C VAL A 114 -7.59 16.67 -14.56
N GLU A 115 -6.50 16.32 -13.90
CA GLU A 115 -5.22 17.03 -14.01
C GLU A 115 -4.04 16.09 -13.68
N ASP A 116 -2.87 16.35 -14.23
CA ASP A 116 -1.67 15.61 -13.89
C ASP A 116 -1.10 16.04 -12.53
N VAL A 117 -0.38 15.13 -11.89
CA VAL A 117 0.41 15.47 -10.69
C VAL A 117 1.63 16.24 -11.14
N ALA A 118 1.84 17.43 -10.58
CA ALA A 118 2.99 18.24 -10.89
C ALA A 118 4.31 17.52 -10.53
N PRO A 119 5.39 17.66 -11.35
CA PRO A 119 6.64 16.92 -11.18
C PRO A 119 7.27 17.05 -9.79
N GLU A 120 7.23 18.24 -9.18
CA GLU A 120 7.71 18.48 -7.82
C GLU A 120 6.92 17.71 -6.75
N GLN A 121 5.62 17.53 -6.97
CA GLN A 121 4.76 16.80 -6.05
C GLN A 121 4.95 15.28 -6.19
N LEU A 122 5.13 14.82 -7.43
CA LEU A 122 5.47 13.44 -7.73
C LEU A 122 6.82 13.08 -7.08
N HIS A 123 7.85 13.91 -7.30
CA HIS A 123 9.18 13.73 -6.72
C HIS A 123 9.12 13.71 -5.18
N HIS A 124 8.43 14.68 -4.57
CA HIS A 124 8.23 14.71 -3.11
C HIS A 124 7.60 13.42 -2.60
N ALA A 125 6.57 12.92 -3.26
CA ALA A 125 5.91 11.66 -2.87
C ALA A 125 6.84 10.46 -3.00
N LEU A 126 7.67 10.38 -4.06
CA LEU A 126 8.70 9.35 -4.24
C LEU A 126 9.68 9.34 -3.07
N VAL A 127 10.22 10.50 -2.70
CA VAL A 127 11.17 10.66 -1.61
C VAL A 127 10.56 10.28 -0.26
N GLU A 128 9.34 10.76 0.04
CA GLU A 128 8.67 10.44 1.29
C GLU A 128 8.35 8.95 1.44
N VAL A 129 7.91 8.29 0.36
CA VAL A 129 7.69 6.84 0.36
C VAL A 129 9.01 6.10 0.55
N PHE A 130 10.08 6.54 -0.12
CA PHE A 130 11.42 5.97 0.04
C PHE A 130 11.89 6.08 1.49
N ARG A 131 11.89 7.27 2.09
CA ARG A 131 12.32 7.49 3.49
C ARG A 131 11.61 6.54 4.46
N ARG A 132 10.29 6.41 4.31
CA ARG A 132 9.47 5.56 5.18
C ARG A 132 9.73 4.07 4.98
N ARG A 133 10.02 3.65 3.76
CA ARG A 133 10.37 2.26 3.44
C ARG A 133 11.79 1.95 3.89
N GLN A 134 12.75 2.82 3.61
CA GLN A 134 14.14 2.68 4.03
C GLN A 134 14.26 2.55 5.55
N ALA A 135 13.52 3.34 6.32
CA ALA A 135 13.51 3.25 7.78
C ALA A 135 13.03 1.90 8.35
N ARG A 136 12.37 1.08 7.52
CA ARG A 136 11.82 -0.25 7.90
C ARG A 136 12.51 -1.41 7.21
N SER A 137 13.41 -1.13 6.28
CA SER A 137 14.13 -2.13 5.49
C SER A 137 15.61 -2.12 5.84
N PRO A 138 16.24 -3.29 6.05
CA PRO A 138 17.68 -3.39 6.15
C PRO A 138 18.38 -3.26 4.78
N GLN A 139 17.64 -3.38 3.69
CA GLN A 139 18.18 -3.28 2.33
C GLN A 139 18.29 -1.82 1.92
N ASP A 140 19.31 -1.49 1.14
CA ASP A 140 19.42 -0.19 0.50
C ASP A 140 18.42 -0.08 -0.66
N LEU A 141 17.51 0.87 -0.54
CA LEU A 141 16.48 1.17 -1.54
C LEU A 141 16.84 2.35 -2.46
N ALA A 142 18.04 2.93 -2.32
CA ALA A 142 18.48 4.07 -3.12
C ALA A 142 18.45 3.78 -4.64
N PRO A 143 18.90 2.61 -5.14
CA PRO A 143 18.81 2.29 -6.57
C PRO A 143 17.37 2.28 -7.10
N GLN A 144 16.42 1.81 -6.28
CA GLN A 144 15.00 1.82 -6.65
C GLN A 144 14.44 3.24 -6.70
N LEU A 145 14.88 4.12 -5.82
CA LEU A 145 14.51 5.53 -5.85
C LEU A 145 15.04 6.19 -7.12
N GLN A 146 16.32 5.99 -7.45
CA GLN A 146 16.93 6.55 -8.66
C GLN A 146 16.16 6.18 -9.93
N GLN A 147 15.86 4.90 -10.14
CA GLN A 147 15.06 4.44 -11.30
C GLN A 147 13.68 5.10 -11.36
N ARG A 148 13.07 5.36 -10.20
CA ARG A 148 11.75 6.01 -10.16
C ARG A 148 11.83 7.51 -10.43
N ILE A 149 12.91 8.16 -9.99
CA ILE A 149 13.18 9.58 -10.30
C ILE A 149 13.45 9.73 -11.79
N GLU A 150 14.30 8.87 -12.39
CA GLU A 150 14.57 8.84 -13.82
C GLU A 150 13.27 8.78 -14.64
N ARG A 151 12.39 7.82 -14.35
CA ARG A 151 11.09 7.71 -15.02
C ARG A 151 10.19 8.94 -14.81
N ALA A 152 10.21 9.53 -13.62
CA ALA A 152 9.45 10.73 -13.31
C ALA A 152 9.99 11.95 -14.07
N PHE A 153 11.29 12.04 -14.23
CA PHE A 153 11.97 13.05 -15.02
C PHE A 153 11.61 12.92 -16.51
N GLU A 154 11.77 11.73 -17.10
CA GLU A 154 11.39 11.45 -18.49
C GLU A 154 9.91 11.81 -18.75
N ALA A 155 9.01 11.38 -17.85
CA ALA A 155 7.57 11.66 -17.98
C ALA A 155 7.24 13.16 -17.85
N SER A 156 8.09 13.95 -17.18
CA SER A 156 7.86 15.39 -16.99
C SER A 156 8.06 16.22 -18.25
N GLY A 157 8.85 15.72 -19.21
CA GLY A 157 9.24 16.47 -20.41
C GLY A 157 10.11 17.69 -20.16
N LEU A 158 10.60 17.88 -18.92
CA LEU A 158 11.46 19.00 -18.55
C LEU A 158 12.92 18.73 -18.92
N GLY A 159 13.68 19.80 -19.17
CA GLY A 159 15.14 19.68 -19.24
C GLY A 159 15.74 19.39 -17.86
N ARG A 160 16.93 18.75 -17.85
CA ARG A 160 17.63 18.29 -16.63
C ARG A 160 17.78 19.41 -15.58
N GLU A 161 18.32 20.57 -15.99
CA GLU A 161 18.55 21.68 -15.06
C GLU A 161 17.24 22.23 -14.48
N ALA A 162 16.20 22.32 -15.30
CA ALA A 162 14.88 22.78 -14.87
C ALA A 162 14.26 21.83 -13.86
N TYR A 163 14.34 20.50 -14.13
CA TYR A 163 13.84 19.49 -13.22
C TYR A 163 14.63 19.49 -11.89
N ALA A 164 15.97 19.47 -11.96
CA ALA A 164 16.84 19.49 -10.78
C ALA A 164 16.55 20.71 -9.89
N THR A 165 16.39 21.90 -10.49
CA THR A 165 16.06 23.14 -9.77
C THR A 165 14.68 23.04 -9.12
N LEU A 166 13.68 22.50 -9.83
CA LEU A 166 12.30 22.41 -9.37
C LEU A 166 12.15 21.47 -8.15
N VAL A 167 12.91 20.35 -8.13
CA VAL A 167 12.78 19.32 -7.09
C VAL A 167 13.81 19.43 -5.97
N ARG A 168 14.74 20.38 -6.06
CA ARG A 168 15.80 20.58 -5.06
C ARG A 168 15.23 20.83 -3.68
N GLY A 169 15.61 19.97 -2.74
CA GLY A 169 15.19 20.03 -1.34
C GLY A 169 16.33 20.41 -0.39
N LYS A 170 16.05 20.32 0.92
CA LYS A 170 17.03 20.58 1.98
C LYS A 170 17.94 19.39 2.29
N ASP A 171 17.61 18.20 1.77
CA ASP A 171 18.32 16.96 2.05
C ASP A 171 19.35 16.70 0.94
N GLU A 172 20.62 16.99 1.25
CA GLU A 172 21.73 16.85 0.30
C GLU A 172 21.90 15.41 -0.22
N LYS A 173 21.58 14.39 0.58
CA LYS A 173 21.65 12.99 0.12
C LYS A 173 20.60 12.72 -0.96
N ILE A 174 19.41 13.25 -0.79
CA ILE A 174 18.34 13.12 -1.78
C ILE A 174 18.67 13.92 -3.03
N ASN A 175 19.22 15.14 -2.87
CA ASN A 175 19.66 15.94 -4.02
C ASN A 175 20.73 15.18 -4.84
N ALA A 176 21.74 14.59 -4.19
CA ALA A 176 22.76 13.80 -4.86
C ALA A 176 22.20 12.55 -5.57
N LEU A 177 21.24 11.85 -4.93
CA LEU A 177 20.56 10.71 -5.58
C LEU A 177 19.73 11.15 -6.78
N THR A 178 19.12 12.34 -6.71
CA THR A 178 18.36 12.91 -7.81
C THR A 178 19.30 13.29 -8.96
N GLU A 179 20.39 13.99 -8.69
CA GLU A 179 21.37 14.34 -9.72
C GLU A 179 21.94 13.10 -10.41
N ALA A 180 22.29 12.06 -9.64
CA ALA A 180 22.75 10.78 -10.20
C ALA A 180 21.69 10.09 -11.08
N ALA A 181 20.40 10.21 -10.72
CA ALA A 181 19.31 9.67 -11.53
C ALA A 181 19.05 10.47 -12.82
N LEU A 182 19.47 11.74 -12.87
CA LEU A 182 19.35 12.58 -14.06
C LEU A 182 20.56 12.44 -15.01
N GLU A 183 21.61 11.73 -14.57
CA GLU A 183 22.82 11.44 -15.37
C GLU A 183 22.75 10.10 -16.10
N ALA A 184 21.87 9.20 -15.65
CA ALA A 184 21.71 7.86 -16.20
C ALA A 184 20.97 7.87 -17.53
#